data_41eb0490ffa73567f7a024fe7d388975
#
_entry.id   41eb0490ffa73567f7a024fe7d388975
#
_cell.length_a   1.000
_cell.length_b   1.000
_cell.length_c   1.000
_cell.angle_alpha   90.00
_cell.angle_beta   90.00
_cell.angle_gamma   90.00
#
_symmetry.space_group_name_H-M   'P 1'
#
loop_
_entity.id
_entity.type
_entity.pdbx_description
1 polymer ?
#
loop_
_entity_poly.entity_id
_entity_poly.type
_entity_poly.pdbx_seq_one_letter_code
_entity_poly.pdbx_strand_id
1 'polypeptide(L)'
;LVEIDMRRGDIEETRKYLNLLDATLFYHSWARSKEEQLKGEETLSMEKRLPRKSDWEREHDILMSISDYPGVLSSLVAEYPENKQALDYLLCYYLLNENLNSFKNAFDTYYKGKFEVVPRLYEEALVQVLSKSSDEEVDGYQIPQDVIEDYQDYIHCKSGRKAKEELRERYSSTYWYYSDYIH
;
A
#
# COMPACT_ATOMS: atom_id res chain seq x y z
N LEU A 1 -7.83 -22.67 -11.69
CA LEU A 1 -8.64 -23.35 -10.66
C LEU A 1 -7.78 -23.69 -9.45
N VAL A 2 -6.75 -24.54 -9.54
CA VAL A 2 -5.89 -24.94 -8.41
C VAL A 2 -5.44 -23.78 -7.55
N GLU A 3 -4.91 -22.71 -8.14
CA GLU A 3 -4.44 -21.54 -7.37
C GLU A 3 -5.58 -20.74 -6.74
N ILE A 4 -6.76 -20.75 -7.34
CA ILE A 4 -7.96 -20.09 -6.77
C ILE A 4 -8.44 -20.90 -5.58
N ASP A 5 -8.54 -22.22 -5.70
CA ASP A 5 -9.01 -23.09 -4.65
C ASP A 5 -8.03 -23.15 -3.48
N MET A 6 -6.71 -23.14 -3.76
CA MET A 6 -5.67 -22.97 -2.72
C MET A 6 -5.85 -21.67 -1.93
N ARG A 7 -6.13 -20.55 -2.62
CA ARG A 7 -6.35 -19.25 -1.96
C ARG A 7 -7.62 -19.24 -1.11
N ARG A 8 -8.67 -19.94 -1.56
CA ARG A 8 -9.94 -20.09 -0.81
C ARG A 8 -9.83 -21.05 0.37
N GLY A 9 -8.74 -21.81 0.44
CA GLY A 9 -8.56 -22.84 1.45
C GLY A 9 -9.37 -24.10 1.19
N ASP A 10 -9.88 -24.27 -0.04
CA ASP A 10 -10.62 -25.45 -0.45
C ASP A 10 -9.64 -26.57 -0.83
N ILE A 11 -9.11 -27.23 0.22
CA ILE A 11 -8.06 -28.22 0.10
C ILE A 11 -8.51 -29.45 -0.67
N GLU A 12 -9.76 -29.87 -0.52
CA GLU A 12 -10.29 -31.05 -1.19
C GLU A 12 -10.42 -30.84 -2.70
N GLU A 13 -10.97 -29.71 -3.13
CA GLU A 13 -11.07 -29.38 -4.56
C GLU A 13 -9.67 -29.15 -5.15
N THR A 14 -8.77 -28.48 -4.44
CA THR A 14 -7.38 -28.30 -4.83
C THR A 14 -6.71 -29.64 -5.11
N ARG A 15 -6.84 -30.63 -4.23
CA ARG A 15 -6.26 -31.97 -4.40
C ARG A 15 -6.84 -32.72 -5.60
N LYS A 16 -8.14 -32.60 -5.85
CA LYS A 16 -8.75 -33.21 -7.03
C LYS A 16 -8.13 -32.70 -8.32
N TYR A 17 -7.97 -31.36 -8.43
CA TYR A 17 -7.34 -30.77 -9.61
C TYR A 17 -5.85 -31.06 -9.70
N LEU A 18 -5.11 -31.12 -8.61
CA LEU A 18 -3.70 -31.50 -8.57
C LEU A 18 -3.51 -32.95 -9.05
N ASN A 19 -4.35 -33.89 -8.59
CA ASN A 19 -4.31 -35.28 -9.03
C ASN A 19 -4.59 -35.42 -10.53
N LEU A 20 -5.54 -34.64 -11.08
CA LEU A 20 -5.81 -34.61 -12.52
C LEU A 20 -4.60 -34.10 -13.32
N LEU A 21 -3.95 -33.04 -12.81
CA LEU A 21 -2.78 -32.44 -13.47
C LEU A 21 -1.51 -33.34 -13.33
N ASP A 22 -1.37 -34.02 -12.19
CA ASP A 22 -0.27 -34.99 -11.99
C ASP A 22 -0.31 -36.15 -13.00
N ALA A 23 -1.50 -36.51 -13.46
CA ALA A 23 -1.67 -37.53 -14.50
C ALA A 23 -1.32 -37.04 -15.92
N THR A 24 -1.02 -35.75 -16.12
CA THR A 24 -0.68 -35.16 -17.41
C THR A 24 0.84 -35.11 -17.64
N LEU A 25 1.27 -35.23 -18.89
CA LEU A 25 2.69 -35.23 -19.26
C LEU A 25 3.38 -33.86 -19.01
N PHE A 26 2.65 -32.74 -19.11
CA PHE A 26 3.24 -31.40 -19.08
C PHE A 26 3.14 -30.74 -17.71
N TYR A 27 2.15 -31.10 -16.89
CA TYR A 27 1.90 -30.44 -15.60
C TYR A 27 2.25 -31.29 -14.39
N HIS A 28 2.75 -32.52 -14.60
CA HIS A 28 3.11 -33.46 -13.53
C HIS A 28 4.09 -32.86 -12.49
N SER A 29 5.20 -32.28 -12.93
CA SER A 29 6.19 -31.69 -12.03
C SER A 29 5.65 -30.46 -11.30
N TRP A 30 4.83 -29.65 -11.99
CA TRP A 30 4.18 -28.50 -11.40
C TRP A 30 3.14 -28.91 -10.33
N ALA A 31 2.32 -29.90 -10.63
CA ALA A 31 1.31 -30.42 -9.71
C ALA A 31 1.93 -30.96 -8.41
N ARG A 32 3.02 -31.73 -8.53
CA ARG A 32 3.76 -32.21 -7.36
C ARG A 32 4.37 -31.12 -6.51
N SER A 33 4.97 -30.12 -7.15
CA SER A 33 5.50 -28.95 -6.43
C SER A 33 4.41 -28.21 -5.65
N LYS A 34 3.21 -28.08 -6.24
CA LYS A 34 2.06 -27.46 -5.57
C LYS A 34 1.47 -28.32 -4.45
N GLU A 35 1.50 -29.63 -4.61
CA GLU A 35 1.08 -30.55 -3.54
C GLU A 35 2.03 -30.53 -2.34
N GLU A 36 3.34 -30.40 -2.56
CA GLU A 36 4.31 -30.21 -1.49
C GLU A 36 4.10 -28.86 -0.76
N GLN A 37 3.81 -27.82 -1.53
CA GLN A 37 3.46 -26.50 -0.98
C GLN A 37 2.20 -26.59 -0.09
N LEU A 38 1.16 -27.29 -0.56
CA LEU A 38 -0.09 -27.50 0.19
C LEU A 38 0.17 -28.24 1.50
N LYS A 39 0.99 -29.30 1.48
CA LYS A 39 1.40 -30.06 2.69
C LYS A 39 2.22 -29.20 3.65
N GLY A 40 3.10 -28.35 3.14
CA GLY A 40 3.89 -27.41 3.94
C GLY A 40 3.00 -26.35 4.61
N GLU A 41 1.99 -25.85 3.93
CA GLU A 41 1.02 -24.90 4.48
C GLU A 41 0.11 -25.52 5.53
N GLU A 42 -0.30 -26.77 5.37
CA GLU A 42 -1.03 -27.52 6.41
C GLU A 42 -0.21 -27.68 7.70
N THR A 43 1.11 -27.84 7.57
CA THR A 43 2.01 -27.99 8.73
C THR A 43 2.32 -26.65 9.40
N LEU A 44 2.43 -25.57 8.63
CA LEU A 44 2.67 -24.20 9.14
C LEU A 44 1.41 -23.53 9.69
N SER A 45 0.22 -24.01 9.33
CA SER A 45 -1.05 -23.46 9.83
C SER A 45 -1.29 -23.70 11.32
N MET A 46 -0.47 -24.53 11.97
CA MET A 46 -0.47 -24.71 13.42
C MET A 46 0.43 -23.73 14.19
N GLU A 47 1.39 -23.03 13.58
CA GLU A 47 2.41 -22.27 14.32
C GLU A 47 2.46 -20.76 14.10
N LYS A 48 1.78 -20.03 13.55
CA LYS A 48 1.69 -18.55 13.35
C LYS A 48 1.18 -18.19 11.95
N ARG A 49 -0.09 -18.05 11.82
CA ARG A 49 -0.69 -17.46 10.62
C ARG A 49 -0.30 -15.99 10.47
N LEU A 50 0.59 -15.71 9.53
CA LEU A 50 0.49 -14.46 8.81
C LEU A 50 -0.88 -14.42 8.11
N PRO A 51 -1.63 -13.32 8.16
CA PRO A 51 -2.91 -13.24 7.49
C PRO A 51 -2.73 -13.59 6.01
N ARG A 52 -3.50 -14.55 5.53
CA ARG A 52 -3.47 -14.94 4.12
C ARG A 52 -4.14 -13.86 3.30
N LYS A 53 -3.75 -13.73 2.03
CA LYS A 53 -4.42 -12.81 1.10
C LYS A 53 -5.93 -13.06 1.00
N SER A 54 -6.37 -14.31 1.20
CA SER A 54 -7.77 -14.72 1.29
C SER A 54 -8.49 -14.21 2.54
N ASP A 55 -7.77 -13.91 3.61
CA ASP A 55 -8.38 -13.42 4.85
C ASP A 55 -8.89 -11.97 4.68
N TRP A 56 -8.54 -11.31 3.57
CA TRP A 56 -8.99 -9.98 3.17
C TRP A 56 -9.91 -10.02 1.94
N GLU A 57 -10.40 -11.19 1.53
CA GLU A 57 -11.45 -11.27 0.52
C GLU A 57 -12.77 -10.74 1.10
N ARG A 58 -13.43 -9.87 0.38
CA ARG A 58 -14.68 -9.27 0.83
C ARG A 58 -15.77 -10.32 0.90
N GLU A 59 -16.58 -10.30 1.98
CA GLU A 59 -17.74 -11.16 2.15
C GLU A 59 -18.82 -10.91 1.07
N HIS A 60 -18.83 -9.71 0.51
CA HIS A 60 -19.80 -9.30 -0.51
C HIS A 60 -19.08 -8.84 -1.77
N ASP A 61 -19.33 -9.55 -2.86
CA ASP A 61 -18.86 -9.18 -4.19
C ASP A 61 -19.62 -7.93 -4.66
N ILE A 62 -18.99 -6.77 -4.50
CA ILE A 62 -19.56 -5.52 -5.01
C ILE A 62 -19.03 -5.35 -6.44
N LEU A 63 -19.94 -5.46 -7.42
CA LEU A 63 -19.70 -5.04 -8.80
C LEU A 63 -19.46 -3.53 -8.82
N MET A 64 -18.22 -3.11 -8.52
CA MET A 64 -17.80 -1.73 -8.65
C MET A 64 -17.27 -1.51 -10.07
N SER A 65 -17.54 -0.33 -10.60
CA SER A 65 -16.94 0.08 -11.87
C SER A 65 -15.41 0.04 -11.76
N ILE A 66 -14.74 -0.55 -12.75
CA ILE A 66 -13.28 -0.63 -12.83
C ILE A 66 -12.62 0.75 -12.71
N SER A 67 -13.37 1.83 -12.95
CA SER A 67 -12.91 3.22 -12.85
C SER A 67 -12.95 3.81 -11.43
N ASP A 68 -13.55 3.14 -10.44
CA ASP A 68 -13.64 3.64 -9.06
C ASP A 68 -12.63 2.95 -8.12
N TYR A 69 -11.35 3.00 -8.48
CA TYR A 69 -10.26 2.48 -7.63
C TYR A 69 -10.28 3.03 -6.19
N PRO A 70 -10.42 4.35 -5.97
CA PRO A 70 -10.40 4.88 -4.61
C PRO A 70 -11.59 4.38 -3.77
N GLY A 71 -12.78 4.23 -4.37
CA GLY A 71 -13.94 3.69 -3.67
C GLY A 71 -13.74 2.23 -3.27
N VAL A 72 -13.18 1.41 -4.16
CA VAL A 72 -12.85 0.00 -3.87
C VAL A 72 -11.81 -0.11 -2.75
N LEU A 73 -10.71 0.65 -2.87
CA LEU A 73 -9.64 0.63 -1.86
C LEU A 73 -10.12 1.17 -0.52
N SER A 74 -10.89 2.25 -0.51
CA SER A 74 -11.46 2.83 0.73
C SER A 74 -12.38 1.84 1.44
N SER A 75 -13.23 1.13 0.68
CA SER A 75 -14.11 0.10 1.25
C SER A 75 -13.29 -1.07 1.81
N LEU A 76 -12.26 -1.50 1.08
CA LEU A 76 -11.39 -2.60 1.52
C LEU A 76 -10.62 -2.23 2.80
N VAL A 77 -10.09 -1.01 2.88
CA VAL A 77 -9.40 -0.51 4.07
C VAL A 77 -10.34 -0.32 5.26
N ALA A 78 -11.60 0.10 5.01
CA ALA A 78 -12.59 0.22 6.07
C ALA A 78 -13.01 -1.14 6.65
N GLU A 79 -13.10 -2.17 5.79
CA GLU A 79 -13.43 -3.54 6.19
C GLU A 79 -12.23 -4.25 6.86
N TYR A 80 -11.01 -4.02 6.35
CA TYR A 80 -9.76 -4.63 6.84
C TYR A 80 -8.70 -3.57 7.15
N PRO A 81 -8.80 -2.84 8.26
CA PRO A 81 -7.88 -1.74 8.59
C PRO A 81 -6.41 -2.17 8.78
N GLU A 82 -6.15 -3.45 9.04
CA GLU A 82 -4.82 -4.05 9.15
C GLU A 82 -4.19 -4.40 7.79
N ASN A 83 -4.95 -4.31 6.70
CA ASN A 83 -4.45 -4.53 5.34
C ASN A 83 -3.59 -3.36 4.88
N LYS A 84 -2.33 -3.34 5.36
CA LYS A 84 -1.36 -2.29 5.03
C LYS A 84 -1.17 -2.10 3.53
N GLN A 85 -1.21 -3.18 2.75
CA GLN A 85 -1.02 -3.11 1.30
C GLN A 85 -2.15 -2.31 0.63
N ALA A 86 -3.41 -2.59 0.97
CA ALA A 86 -4.54 -1.84 0.43
C ALA A 86 -4.50 -0.37 0.86
N LEU A 87 -4.11 -0.12 2.11
CA LEU A 87 -3.94 1.23 2.63
C LEU A 87 -2.82 2.00 1.91
N ASP A 88 -1.67 1.37 1.69
CA ASP A 88 -0.57 1.99 0.94
C ASP A 88 -0.99 2.31 -0.51
N TYR A 89 -1.74 1.44 -1.18
CA TYR A 89 -2.31 1.74 -2.51
C TYR A 89 -3.26 2.93 -2.47
N LEU A 90 -4.14 3.02 -1.46
CA LEU A 90 -5.08 4.13 -1.31
C LEU A 90 -4.34 5.46 -1.06
N LEU A 91 -3.37 5.46 -0.14
CA LEU A 91 -2.58 6.65 0.17
C LEU A 91 -1.76 7.12 -1.04
N CYS A 92 -1.09 6.19 -1.74
CA CYS A 92 -0.36 6.51 -2.97
C CYS A 92 -1.31 7.03 -4.07
N TYR A 93 -2.50 6.46 -4.21
CA TYR A 93 -3.50 6.97 -5.16
C TYR A 93 -3.85 8.43 -4.89
N TYR A 94 -4.09 8.80 -3.63
CA TYR A 94 -4.37 10.19 -3.27
C TYR A 94 -3.18 11.12 -3.54
N LEU A 95 -1.96 10.66 -3.27
CA LEU A 95 -0.75 11.43 -3.55
C LEU A 95 -0.53 11.64 -5.06
N LEU A 96 -0.72 10.61 -5.87
CA LEU A 96 -0.60 10.70 -7.33
C LEU A 96 -1.65 11.64 -7.96
N ASN A 97 -2.80 11.80 -7.32
CA ASN A 97 -3.86 12.72 -7.76
C ASN A 97 -3.85 14.06 -6.99
N GLU A 98 -2.77 14.39 -6.28
CA GLU A 98 -2.60 15.62 -5.49
C GLU A 98 -3.73 15.89 -4.47
N ASN A 99 -4.47 14.84 -4.10
CA ASN A 99 -5.54 14.95 -3.13
C ASN A 99 -5.01 14.83 -1.70
N LEU A 100 -4.21 15.83 -1.28
CA LEU A 100 -3.57 15.86 0.03
C LEU A 100 -4.57 15.83 1.20
N ASN A 101 -5.77 16.39 1.03
CA ASN A 101 -6.79 16.35 2.07
C ASN A 101 -7.30 14.92 2.29
N SER A 102 -7.60 14.17 1.21
CA SER A 102 -8.01 12.77 1.33
C SER A 102 -6.88 11.89 1.83
N PHE A 103 -5.63 12.17 1.40
CA PHE A 103 -4.45 11.51 1.93
C PHE A 103 -4.34 11.69 3.45
N LYS A 104 -4.38 12.95 3.94
CA LYS A 104 -4.31 13.26 5.38
C LYS A 104 -5.41 12.55 6.16
N ASN A 105 -6.66 12.62 5.69
CA ASN A 105 -7.79 12.00 6.36
C ASN A 105 -7.65 10.47 6.45
N ALA A 106 -7.22 9.81 5.37
CA ALA A 106 -7.00 8.37 5.36
C ALA A 106 -5.80 7.99 6.24
N PHE A 107 -4.72 8.78 6.22
CA PHE A 107 -3.56 8.60 7.07
C PHE A 107 -3.94 8.71 8.55
N ASP A 108 -4.68 9.74 8.94
CA ASP A 108 -5.12 9.94 10.33
C ASP A 108 -6.02 8.82 10.82
N THR A 109 -6.91 8.33 9.95
CA THR A 109 -7.90 7.32 10.32
C THR A 109 -7.28 5.91 10.40
N TYR A 110 -6.41 5.56 9.47
CA TYR A 110 -6.01 4.19 9.27
C TYR A 110 -4.51 3.92 9.47
N TYR A 111 -3.63 4.94 9.38
CA TYR A 111 -2.19 4.75 9.44
C TYR A 111 -1.58 5.22 10.77
N LYS A 112 -1.93 6.43 11.20
CA LYS A 112 -1.36 7.10 12.37
C LYS A 112 -1.57 6.27 13.65
N GLY A 113 -0.45 5.96 14.32
CA GLY A 113 -0.46 5.18 15.58
C GLY A 113 -0.73 3.68 15.42
N LYS A 114 -0.91 3.18 14.19
CA LYS A 114 -1.11 1.75 13.92
C LYS A 114 0.13 1.09 13.33
N PHE A 115 0.95 1.85 12.60
CA PHE A 115 2.18 1.36 11.99
C PHE A 115 3.37 2.14 12.54
N GLU A 116 4.42 1.42 12.95
CA GLU A 116 5.61 2.02 13.59
C GLU A 116 6.48 2.81 12.60
N VAL A 117 6.52 2.38 11.35
CA VAL A 117 7.38 2.97 10.33
C VAL A 117 6.54 3.74 9.32
N VAL A 118 6.76 5.04 9.25
CA VAL A 118 6.17 5.91 8.23
C VAL A 118 7.16 6.03 7.05
N PRO A 119 6.75 5.72 5.81
CA PRO A 119 7.60 5.94 4.65
C PRO A 119 7.92 7.43 4.44
N ARG A 120 9.15 7.75 4.04
CA ARG A 120 9.61 9.12 3.75
C ARG A 120 8.66 9.89 2.83
N LEU A 121 8.11 9.22 1.83
CA LEU A 121 7.11 9.80 0.92
C LEU A 121 5.88 10.37 1.67
N TYR A 122 5.40 9.67 2.71
CA TYR A 122 4.24 10.13 3.49
C TYR A 122 4.62 11.27 4.42
N GLU A 123 5.83 11.24 5.00
CA GLU A 123 6.35 12.33 5.82
C GLU A 123 6.48 13.61 4.99
N GLU A 124 7.00 13.53 3.78
CA GLU A 124 7.10 14.65 2.84
C GLU A 124 5.72 15.23 2.48
N ALA A 125 4.74 14.36 2.20
CA ALA A 125 3.38 14.79 1.92
C ALA A 125 2.70 15.42 3.16
N LEU A 126 2.95 14.88 4.35
CA LEU A 126 2.44 15.42 5.60
C LEU A 126 3.00 16.82 5.87
N VAL A 127 4.31 17.03 5.72
CA VAL A 127 4.91 18.36 5.87
C VAL A 127 4.27 19.38 4.93
N GLN A 128 4.03 18.98 3.67
CA GLN A 128 3.39 19.87 2.70
C GLN A 128 1.95 20.22 3.09
N VAL A 129 1.14 19.25 3.50
CA VAL A 129 -0.25 19.52 3.89
C VAL A 129 -0.34 20.29 5.21
N LEU A 130 0.60 20.07 6.12
CA LEU A 130 0.66 20.71 7.44
C LEU A 130 1.41 22.05 7.42
N SER A 131 1.97 22.48 6.30
CA SER A 131 2.77 23.71 6.21
C SER A 131 2.03 24.99 6.61
N LYS A 132 0.71 24.93 6.71
CA LYS A 132 -0.17 26.04 7.15
C LYS A 132 -0.82 25.78 8.52
N SER A 133 -0.49 24.67 9.16
CA SER A 133 -1.01 24.27 10.46
C SER A 133 -0.19 24.87 11.60
N SER A 134 -0.70 24.75 12.83
CA SER A 134 0.04 25.14 14.03
C SER A 134 1.16 24.15 14.34
N ASP A 135 2.20 24.60 15.04
CA ASP A 135 3.33 23.75 15.46
C ASP A 135 2.85 22.54 16.28
N GLU A 136 1.84 22.73 17.15
CA GLU A 136 1.24 21.66 17.94
C GLU A 136 0.61 20.55 17.06
N GLU A 137 0.00 20.94 15.95
CA GLU A 137 -0.56 19.97 15.00
C GLU A 137 0.54 19.19 14.29
N VAL A 138 1.62 19.85 13.89
CA VAL A 138 2.79 19.22 13.26
C VAL A 138 3.47 18.23 14.20
N ASP A 139 3.69 18.61 15.46
CA ASP A 139 4.31 17.76 16.49
C ASP A 139 3.52 16.48 16.73
N GLY A 140 2.19 16.53 16.58
CA GLY A 140 1.31 15.36 16.67
C GLY A 140 1.57 14.26 15.66
N TYR A 141 2.37 14.52 14.59
CA TYR A 141 2.71 13.51 13.56
C TYR A 141 4.11 12.92 13.74
N GLN A 142 4.94 13.44 14.64
CA GLN A 142 6.31 12.97 14.89
C GLN A 142 7.16 12.91 13.62
N ILE A 143 7.01 13.91 12.73
CA ILE A 143 7.77 13.99 11.49
C ILE A 143 9.24 14.25 11.84
N PRO A 144 10.20 13.52 11.22
CA PRO A 144 11.62 13.75 11.43
C PRO A 144 12.03 15.18 11.10
N GLN A 145 12.87 15.77 11.94
CA GLN A 145 13.29 17.16 11.81
C GLN A 145 13.98 17.47 10.48
N ASP A 146 14.73 16.51 9.96
CA ASP A 146 15.40 16.62 8.65
C ASP A 146 14.41 16.77 7.49
N VAL A 147 13.22 16.13 7.58
CA VAL A 147 12.15 16.30 6.57
C VAL A 147 11.60 17.72 6.58
N ILE A 148 11.40 18.26 7.78
CA ILE A 148 10.88 19.62 7.96
C ILE A 148 11.89 20.66 7.44
N GLU A 149 13.18 20.48 7.75
CA GLU A 149 14.26 21.34 7.27
C GLU A 149 14.43 21.28 5.77
N ASP A 150 14.43 20.08 5.18
CA ASP A 150 14.48 19.88 3.73
C ASP A 150 13.32 20.57 3.01
N TYR A 151 12.10 20.52 3.59
CA TYR A 151 10.95 21.22 3.03
C TYR A 151 11.09 22.74 3.09
N GLN A 152 11.58 23.26 4.20
CA GLN A 152 11.83 24.70 4.35
C GLN A 152 12.86 25.18 3.32
N ASP A 153 13.95 24.43 3.14
CA ASP A 153 14.95 24.71 2.12
C ASP A 153 14.38 24.62 0.71
N TYR A 154 13.53 23.63 0.43
CA TYR A 154 12.82 23.49 -0.84
C TYR A 154 11.99 24.76 -1.16
N ILE A 155 11.17 25.21 -0.21
CA ILE A 155 10.34 26.41 -0.39
C ILE A 155 11.20 27.66 -0.57
N HIS A 156 12.32 27.77 0.16
CA HIS A 156 13.27 28.89 0.01
C HIS A 156 13.90 28.88 -1.39
N CYS A 157 14.39 27.74 -1.87
CA CYS A 157 14.95 27.58 -3.21
C CYS A 157 13.93 27.88 -4.31
N LYS A 158 12.64 27.46 -4.12
CA LYS A 158 11.56 27.72 -5.07
C LYS A 158 11.33 29.20 -5.35
N SER A 159 11.66 30.08 -4.42
CA SER A 159 11.52 31.52 -4.54
C SER A 159 12.67 32.18 -5.34
N GLY A 160 13.72 31.44 -5.68
CA GLY A 160 14.93 31.95 -6.33
C GLY A 160 14.84 32.07 -7.85
N ARG A 161 15.71 32.90 -8.47
CA ARG A 161 15.75 33.12 -9.94
C ARG A 161 16.22 31.90 -10.77
N LYS A 162 16.92 30.94 -10.19
CA LYS A 162 17.43 29.69 -10.81
C LYS A 162 16.74 28.45 -10.26
N ALA A 163 15.56 28.62 -9.73
CA ALA A 163 14.86 27.63 -8.93
C ALA A 163 14.73 26.25 -9.61
N LYS A 164 14.36 26.18 -10.89
CA LYS A 164 14.00 24.92 -11.52
C LYS A 164 15.14 23.92 -11.67
N GLU A 165 16.32 24.37 -12.06
CA GLU A 165 17.50 23.50 -12.24
C GLU A 165 18.05 23.04 -10.89
N GLU A 166 18.18 23.96 -9.94
CA GLU A 166 18.64 23.68 -8.59
C GLU A 166 17.67 22.74 -7.84
N LEU A 167 16.37 22.97 -7.96
CA LEU A 167 15.33 22.10 -7.40
C LEU A 167 15.35 20.70 -8.01
N ARG A 168 15.56 20.60 -9.33
CA ARG A 168 15.68 19.31 -10.00
C ARG A 168 16.90 18.53 -9.52
N GLU A 169 18.02 19.17 -9.35
CA GLU A 169 19.26 18.51 -8.91
C GLU A 169 19.13 18.00 -7.46
N ARG A 170 18.55 18.79 -6.56
CA ARG A 170 18.50 18.48 -5.13
C ARG A 170 17.26 17.69 -4.70
N TYR A 171 16.12 17.92 -5.33
CA TYR A 171 14.81 17.48 -4.83
C TYR A 171 13.98 16.65 -5.82
N SER A 172 14.56 16.22 -6.96
CA SER A 172 13.81 15.47 -7.99
C SER A 172 13.23 14.13 -7.50
N SER A 173 13.72 13.60 -6.39
CA SER A 173 13.22 12.36 -5.76
C SER A 173 12.18 12.61 -4.66
N THR A 174 11.83 13.87 -4.37
CA THR A 174 10.87 14.21 -3.32
C THR A 174 9.45 14.33 -3.86
N TYR A 175 8.47 14.13 -2.98
CA TYR A 175 7.06 14.33 -3.31
C TYR A 175 6.78 15.79 -3.72
N TRP A 176 7.42 16.76 -3.07
CA TRP A 176 7.24 18.20 -3.34
C TRP A 176 7.61 18.56 -4.78
N TYR A 177 8.74 18.01 -5.28
CA TYR A 177 9.16 18.24 -6.65
C TYR A 177 8.21 17.55 -7.65
N TYR A 178 7.75 16.34 -7.33
CA TYR A 178 6.77 15.63 -8.14
C TYR A 178 5.48 16.46 -8.27
N SER A 179 4.91 16.89 -7.15
CA SER A 179 3.68 17.69 -7.12
C SER A 179 3.79 19.02 -7.87
N ASP A 180 4.95 19.68 -7.82
CA ASP A 180 5.12 21.01 -8.44
C ASP A 180 5.51 20.98 -9.92
N TYR A 181 6.15 19.91 -10.43
CA TYR A 181 6.83 19.93 -11.73
C TYR A 181 6.61 18.72 -12.65
N ILE A 182 6.12 17.60 -12.13
CA ILE A 182 6.00 16.35 -12.90
C ILE A 182 4.55 15.99 -13.19
N HIS A 183 3.65 16.40 -12.33
CA HIS A 183 2.22 16.11 -12.45
C HIS A 183 1.54 16.86 -13.60
#